data_ea408b4a16b6d3a706a4ae0cfffc6a3a
#
_entry.id   ea408b4a16b6d3a706a4ae0cfffc6a3a
#
_cell.length_a   1.000
_cell.length_b   1.000
_cell.length_c   1.000
_cell.angle_alpha   90.00
_cell.angle_beta   90.00
_cell.angle_gamma   90.00
#
_symmetry.space_group_name_H-M   'P 1'
#
loop_
_entity.id
_entity.type
_entity.pdbx_description
1 polymer ?
#
loop_
_entity_poly.entity_id
_entity_poly.type
_entity_poly.pdbx_seq_one_letter_code
_entity_poly.pdbx_strand_id
1 'polypeptide(L)'
;MKCKAVRCIYYNAGNGYTVASYVTEETLPKEVSSQKNGRYGMFMAIGNELPTEDGLEVELNGTWKDGKFGMQYKVSSFQIVLPTSTEGIKAYLASDIIKGIGPVLAERIVDRYQENTFEVLEKNPEKLLEIKGITRKKLSEILEGYRGSETLRQLMVTLSPFGVTPRKVAQIQEHFGNAAPLIIQNTPFRLCEIPGFGFLTVDPIAVKAKNFKPDEPMRIKAAILHIMSEAEGEGHLYLTCEEILKRTALLLNHKKETGLVPERAIRDAGNEMIRKDGTLVCSDGGFYLKNSFCAELGAAASLVKLILRGGTQSYQVDSIISSIQKKEKILLNARQKEGILKAFQYPVTIITGGPGRGKTTDISFIIEVEKILHKNAEILLCAPTGRARRRMSDCTACPA
;
A
#
# COMPACT_ATOMS: atom_id res chain seq x y z
N MET A 1 -25.65 -14.09 -6.74
CA MET A 1 -25.89 -15.54 -6.56
C MET A 1 -25.58 -15.90 -5.12
N LYS A 2 -26.60 -16.33 -4.38
CA LYS A 2 -26.44 -16.78 -2.99
C LYS A 2 -25.92 -18.21 -2.98
N CYS A 3 -24.88 -18.48 -2.21
CA CYS A 3 -24.25 -19.80 -2.16
C CYS A 3 -23.51 -20.02 -0.83
N LYS A 4 -23.10 -21.25 -0.60
CA LYS A 4 -22.26 -21.65 0.54
C LYS A 4 -20.92 -22.13 0.04
N ALA A 5 -19.85 -21.70 0.69
CA ALA A 5 -18.52 -22.20 0.44
C ALA A 5 -18.44 -23.69 0.86
N VAL A 6 -17.67 -24.47 0.11
CA VAL A 6 -17.44 -25.90 0.39
C VAL A 6 -15.97 -26.16 0.67
N ARG A 7 -15.09 -25.76 -0.23
CA ARG A 7 -13.63 -25.94 -0.02
C ARG A 7 -12.79 -25.05 -0.92
N CYS A 8 -11.63 -24.70 -0.43
CA CYS A 8 -10.56 -24.14 -1.24
C CYS A 8 -9.94 -25.22 -2.12
N ILE A 9 -9.76 -24.93 -3.40
CA ILE A 9 -9.07 -25.81 -4.34
C ILE A 9 -7.67 -25.29 -4.62
N TYR A 10 -7.53 -23.99 -4.75
CA TYR A 10 -6.25 -23.32 -4.96
C TYR A 10 -6.27 -21.91 -4.39
N TYR A 11 -5.17 -21.54 -3.71
CA TYR A 11 -4.95 -20.21 -3.20
C TYR A 11 -3.51 -19.77 -3.46
N ASN A 12 -3.35 -18.55 -3.99
CA ASN A 12 -2.04 -17.94 -4.20
C ASN A 12 -1.84 -16.77 -3.22
N ALA A 13 -1.03 -17.00 -2.19
CA ALA A 13 -0.76 -16.00 -1.16
C ALA A 13 -0.12 -14.69 -1.68
N GLY A 14 0.57 -14.73 -2.85
CA GLY A 14 1.24 -13.55 -3.41
C GLY A 14 0.28 -12.51 -3.99
N ASN A 15 -0.84 -12.96 -4.56
CA ASN A 15 -1.83 -12.07 -5.21
C ASN A 15 -3.28 -12.30 -4.76
N GLY A 16 -3.52 -13.22 -3.80
CA GLY A 16 -4.84 -13.56 -3.28
C GLY A 16 -5.74 -14.33 -4.25
N TYR A 17 -5.24 -14.76 -5.41
CA TYR A 17 -6.05 -15.51 -6.38
C TYR A 17 -6.52 -16.82 -5.79
N THR A 18 -7.85 -17.01 -5.79
CA THR A 18 -8.53 -18.14 -5.17
C THR A 18 -9.37 -18.88 -6.20
N VAL A 19 -9.32 -20.20 -6.14
CA VAL A 19 -10.24 -21.10 -6.81
C VAL A 19 -10.92 -21.93 -5.73
N ALA A 20 -12.25 -21.85 -5.64
CA ALA A 20 -13.00 -22.55 -4.61
C ALA A 20 -14.30 -23.13 -5.17
N SER A 21 -14.80 -24.18 -4.53
CA SER A 21 -16.10 -24.77 -4.84
C SER A 21 -17.19 -24.24 -3.93
N TYR A 22 -18.34 -24.00 -4.52
CA TYR A 22 -19.55 -23.48 -3.86
C TYR A 22 -20.76 -24.31 -4.21
N VAL A 23 -21.75 -24.29 -3.34
CA VAL A 23 -23.09 -24.88 -3.58
C VAL A 23 -24.13 -23.79 -3.53
N THR A 24 -25.14 -23.89 -4.41
CA THR A 24 -26.26 -22.95 -4.48
C THR A 24 -27.57 -23.66 -4.75
N GLU A 25 -28.68 -23.05 -4.29
CA GLU A 25 -30.03 -23.46 -4.66
C GLU A 25 -30.53 -22.77 -5.95
N GLU A 26 -29.78 -21.76 -6.41
CA GLU A 26 -30.11 -21.06 -7.65
C GLU A 26 -29.84 -21.95 -8.88
N THR A 27 -30.58 -21.69 -9.96
CA THR A 27 -30.43 -22.46 -11.20
C THR A 27 -29.08 -22.16 -11.86
N LEU A 28 -28.26 -23.17 -12.03
CA LEU A 28 -26.98 -23.10 -12.73
C LEU A 28 -27.15 -23.25 -14.25
N PRO A 29 -26.26 -22.65 -15.07
CA PRO A 29 -26.22 -22.87 -16.52
C PRO A 29 -26.07 -24.35 -16.87
N LYS A 30 -26.63 -24.77 -18.00
CA LYS A 30 -26.62 -26.18 -18.44
C LYS A 30 -25.19 -26.71 -18.67
N GLU A 31 -24.27 -25.83 -19.01
CA GLU A 31 -22.86 -26.12 -19.30
C GLU A 31 -22.04 -26.30 -18.02
N VAL A 32 -22.55 -25.92 -16.87
CA VAL A 32 -21.92 -26.18 -15.58
C VAL A 32 -22.15 -27.66 -15.24
N SER A 33 -21.09 -28.46 -15.28
CA SER A 33 -21.15 -29.88 -14.92
C SER A 33 -21.75 -30.02 -13.53
N SER A 34 -23.02 -30.37 -13.48
CA SER A 34 -23.79 -30.44 -12.26
C SER A 34 -23.53 -31.79 -11.57
N GLN A 35 -22.60 -31.81 -10.64
CA GLN A 35 -22.70 -32.76 -9.54
C GLN A 35 -23.85 -32.28 -8.64
N LYS A 36 -25.07 -32.70 -8.93
CA LYS A 36 -26.22 -32.42 -8.08
C LYS A 36 -26.10 -33.26 -6.82
N ASN A 37 -25.92 -32.63 -5.71
CA ASN A 37 -26.08 -33.20 -4.39
C ASN A 37 -27.47 -32.81 -3.85
N GLY A 38 -28.50 -33.53 -4.22
CA GLY A 38 -29.88 -33.23 -3.84
C GLY A 38 -30.43 -31.92 -4.47
N ARG A 39 -30.84 -30.94 -3.62
CA ARG A 39 -31.35 -29.62 -4.03
C ARG A 39 -30.26 -28.62 -4.49
N TYR A 40 -29.01 -28.91 -4.18
CA TYR A 40 -27.91 -27.97 -4.39
C TYR A 40 -27.15 -28.28 -5.67
N GLY A 41 -26.87 -27.26 -6.47
CA GLY A 41 -25.92 -27.30 -7.57
C GLY A 41 -24.53 -26.88 -7.12
N MET A 42 -23.51 -27.68 -7.42
CA MET A 42 -22.11 -27.33 -7.13
C MET A 42 -21.46 -26.66 -8.34
N PHE A 43 -20.68 -25.61 -8.09
CA PHE A 43 -19.95 -24.90 -9.13
C PHE A 43 -18.59 -24.42 -8.62
N MET A 44 -17.72 -24.10 -9.57
CA MET A 44 -16.40 -23.53 -9.32
C MET A 44 -16.46 -22.01 -9.46
N ALA A 45 -15.94 -21.28 -8.47
CA ALA A 45 -15.75 -19.85 -8.57
C ALA A 45 -14.25 -19.50 -8.53
N ILE A 46 -13.89 -18.47 -9.29
CA ILE A 46 -12.54 -17.91 -9.34
C ILE A 46 -12.58 -16.41 -9.06
N GLY A 47 -11.65 -15.93 -8.28
CA GLY A 47 -11.56 -14.52 -7.88
C GLY A 47 -10.41 -14.27 -6.92
N ASN A 48 -10.36 -13.08 -6.36
CA ASN A 48 -9.36 -12.73 -5.35
C ASN A 48 -9.97 -12.81 -3.96
N GLU A 49 -9.22 -13.44 -3.02
CA GLU A 49 -9.59 -13.55 -1.59
C GLU A 49 -11.03 -14.05 -1.39
N LEU A 50 -11.41 -15.07 -2.18
CA LEU A 50 -12.73 -15.67 -2.01
C LEU A 50 -12.84 -16.37 -0.67
N PRO A 51 -13.98 -16.26 0.05
CA PRO A 51 -14.23 -17.02 1.26
C PRO A 51 -14.23 -18.53 0.96
N THR A 52 -13.50 -19.30 1.75
CA THR A 52 -13.31 -20.73 1.50
C THR A 52 -13.69 -21.63 2.68
N GLU A 53 -14.13 -21.03 3.78
CA GLU A 53 -14.54 -21.75 4.98
C GLU A 53 -15.82 -22.52 4.73
N ASP A 54 -15.78 -23.82 5.01
CA ASP A 54 -16.89 -24.74 4.76
C ASP A 54 -18.19 -24.28 5.48
N GLY A 55 -19.28 -24.23 4.73
CA GLY A 55 -20.58 -23.81 5.22
C GLY A 55 -20.80 -22.30 5.32
N LEU A 56 -19.80 -21.44 5.04
CA LEU A 56 -19.95 -20.00 5.08
C LEU A 56 -20.91 -19.50 3.98
N GLU A 57 -21.96 -18.79 4.37
CA GLU A 57 -22.95 -18.21 3.45
C GLU A 57 -22.46 -16.91 2.84
N VAL A 58 -22.47 -16.83 1.52
CA VAL A 58 -21.98 -15.67 0.76
C VAL A 58 -22.90 -15.36 -0.42
N GLU A 59 -22.92 -14.10 -0.83
CA GLU A 59 -23.51 -13.66 -2.08
C GLU A 59 -22.41 -13.26 -3.05
N LEU A 60 -22.22 -14.03 -4.13
CA LEU A 60 -21.22 -13.78 -5.15
C LEU A 60 -21.81 -12.97 -6.30
N ASN A 61 -21.12 -11.92 -6.73
CA ASN A 61 -21.42 -11.13 -7.92
C ASN A 61 -20.33 -11.36 -8.97
N GLY A 62 -20.71 -11.74 -10.17
CA GLY A 62 -19.74 -12.07 -11.21
C GLY A 62 -20.40 -12.50 -12.52
N THR A 63 -19.62 -13.13 -13.37
CA THR A 63 -20.06 -13.63 -14.67
C THR A 63 -19.51 -15.03 -14.93
N TRP A 64 -20.28 -15.83 -15.62
CA TRP A 64 -19.84 -17.14 -16.10
C TRP A 64 -18.81 -16.97 -17.20
N LYS A 65 -17.73 -17.72 -17.13
CA LYS A 65 -16.67 -17.76 -18.15
C LYS A 65 -16.24 -19.19 -18.40
N ASP A 66 -15.98 -19.50 -19.65
CA ASP A 66 -15.34 -20.76 -20.03
C ASP A 66 -13.85 -20.71 -19.70
N GLY A 67 -13.35 -21.73 -19.03
CA GLY A 67 -11.97 -21.84 -18.57
C GLY A 67 -11.36 -23.20 -18.91
N LYS A 68 -10.07 -23.39 -18.62
CA LYS A 68 -9.35 -24.66 -18.87
C LYS A 68 -10.02 -25.91 -18.26
N PHE A 69 -10.84 -25.73 -17.24
CA PHE A 69 -11.49 -26.79 -16.47
C PHE A 69 -13.02 -26.73 -16.57
N GLY A 70 -13.54 -26.16 -17.67
CA GLY A 70 -14.97 -25.95 -17.89
C GLY A 70 -15.47 -24.60 -17.43
N MET A 71 -16.81 -24.44 -17.44
CA MET A 71 -17.49 -23.20 -17.07
C MET A 71 -17.25 -22.86 -15.59
N GLN A 72 -16.71 -21.67 -15.33
CA GLN A 72 -16.37 -21.17 -13.99
C GLN A 72 -17.06 -19.84 -13.74
N TYR A 73 -17.45 -19.56 -12.50
CA TYR A 73 -18.01 -18.26 -12.11
C TYR A 73 -16.89 -17.30 -11.74
N LYS A 74 -16.59 -16.33 -12.61
CA LYS A 74 -15.60 -15.29 -12.33
C LYS A 74 -16.24 -14.23 -11.43
N VAL A 75 -15.84 -14.23 -10.17
CA VAL A 75 -16.33 -13.31 -9.16
C VAL A 75 -15.64 -11.95 -9.31
N SER A 76 -16.44 -10.91 -9.38
CA SER A 76 -15.99 -9.50 -9.36
C SER A 76 -16.07 -8.91 -7.95
N SER A 77 -17.07 -9.30 -7.16
CA SER A 77 -17.23 -8.94 -5.75
C SER A 77 -18.05 -9.97 -5.01
N PHE A 78 -17.95 -9.99 -3.68
CA PHE A 78 -18.79 -10.83 -2.85
C PHE A 78 -19.17 -10.12 -1.56
N GLN A 79 -20.22 -10.63 -0.91
CA GLN A 79 -20.68 -10.19 0.41
C GLN A 79 -20.85 -11.42 1.29
N ILE A 80 -20.44 -11.31 2.55
CA ILE A 80 -20.70 -12.34 3.55
C ILE A 80 -22.08 -12.10 4.11
N VAL A 81 -22.95 -13.10 4.00
CA VAL A 81 -24.32 -13.03 4.49
C VAL A 81 -24.32 -13.53 5.94
N LEU A 82 -25.05 -12.84 6.83
CA LEU A 82 -25.26 -13.37 8.17
C LEU A 82 -26.11 -14.63 8.06
N PRO A 83 -25.58 -15.77 8.48
CA PRO A 83 -26.33 -17.01 8.40
C PRO A 83 -27.47 -17.04 9.42
N THR A 84 -28.57 -17.68 9.04
CA THR A 84 -29.74 -17.89 9.91
C THR A 84 -29.81 -19.32 10.45
N SER A 85 -29.13 -20.27 9.81
CA SER A 85 -29.04 -21.65 10.27
C SER A 85 -27.96 -21.84 11.33
N THR A 86 -28.17 -22.77 12.24
CA THR A 86 -27.20 -23.10 13.30
C THR A 86 -25.84 -23.52 12.75
N GLU A 87 -25.81 -24.32 11.66
CA GLU A 87 -24.60 -24.75 10.97
C GLU A 87 -23.86 -23.55 10.35
N GLY A 88 -24.61 -22.64 9.70
CA GLY A 88 -24.05 -21.43 9.12
C GLY A 88 -23.50 -20.49 10.20
N ILE A 89 -24.17 -20.35 11.33
CA ILE A 89 -23.69 -19.54 12.47
C ILE A 89 -22.41 -20.12 13.04
N LYS A 90 -22.31 -21.47 13.19
CA LYS A 90 -21.07 -22.13 13.61
C LYS A 90 -19.92 -21.83 12.65
N ALA A 91 -20.15 -22.02 11.34
CA ALA A 91 -19.13 -21.76 10.32
C ALA A 91 -18.69 -20.30 10.33
N TYR A 92 -19.63 -19.36 10.44
CA TYR A 92 -19.34 -17.93 10.50
C TYR A 92 -18.51 -17.55 11.72
N LEU A 93 -18.89 -18.02 12.92
CA LEU A 93 -18.15 -17.75 14.16
C LEU A 93 -16.76 -18.38 14.16
N ALA A 94 -16.61 -19.57 13.55
CA ALA A 94 -15.32 -20.27 13.47
C ALA A 94 -14.40 -19.77 12.38
N SER A 95 -14.89 -18.89 11.49
CA SER A 95 -14.12 -18.37 10.37
C SER A 95 -13.04 -17.38 10.84
N ASP A 96 -11.99 -17.21 10.03
CA ASP A 96 -10.92 -16.21 10.27
C ASP A 96 -11.44 -14.75 10.27
N ILE A 97 -12.69 -14.54 9.90
CA ILE A 97 -13.38 -13.24 9.91
C ILE A 97 -13.58 -12.75 11.33
N ILE A 98 -13.87 -13.66 12.29
CA ILE A 98 -14.08 -13.32 13.71
C ILE A 98 -12.87 -13.76 14.53
N LYS A 99 -11.97 -12.83 14.77
CA LYS A 99 -10.83 -13.10 15.65
C LYS A 99 -11.30 -13.42 17.07
N GLY A 100 -10.68 -14.45 17.66
CA GLY A 100 -10.95 -14.80 19.05
C GLY A 100 -11.92 -15.96 19.27
N ILE A 101 -12.62 -16.44 18.23
CA ILE A 101 -13.49 -17.62 18.31
C ILE A 101 -12.93 -18.73 17.42
N GLY A 102 -12.47 -19.80 18.00
CA GLY A 102 -12.07 -21.00 17.25
C GLY A 102 -13.25 -22.00 17.11
N PRO A 103 -13.13 -23.06 16.30
CA PRO A 103 -14.21 -24.00 16.01
C PRO A 103 -14.88 -24.60 17.24
N VAL A 104 -14.10 -25.02 18.25
CA VAL A 104 -14.60 -25.60 19.50
C VAL A 104 -15.42 -24.58 20.32
N LEU A 105 -15.02 -23.31 20.31
CA LEU A 105 -15.73 -22.27 21.03
C LEU A 105 -17.00 -21.84 20.30
N ALA A 106 -16.93 -21.74 18.98
CA ALA A 106 -18.08 -21.48 18.11
C ALA A 106 -19.17 -22.55 18.32
N GLU A 107 -18.79 -23.84 18.34
CA GLU A 107 -19.72 -24.92 18.62
C GLU A 107 -20.41 -24.76 19.98
N ARG A 108 -19.66 -24.53 21.05
CA ARG A 108 -20.26 -24.34 22.40
C ARG A 108 -21.20 -23.16 22.49
N ILE A 109 -20.86 -22.05 21.81
CA ILE A 109 -21.71 -20.85 21.78
C ILE A 109 -23.01 -21.15 21.05
N VAL A 110 -22.93 -21.76 19.87
CA VAL A 110 -24.11 -22.04 19.05
C VAL A 110 -24.97 -23.17 19.65
N ASP A 111 -24.38 -24.18 20.25
CA ASP A 111 -25.12 -25.24 20.96
C ASP A 111 -25.98 -24.68 22.11
N ARG A 112 -25.48 -23.61 22.79
CA ARG A 112 -26.17 -22.96 23.90
C ARG A 112 -27.26 -21.99 23.44
N TYR A 113 -27.03 -21.19 22.39
CA TYR A 113 -27.86 -20.09 22.00
C TYR A 113 -28.58 -20.27 20.65
N GLN A 114 -28.21 -21.29 19.89
CA GLN A 114 -28.84 -21.63 18.60
C GLN A 114 -28.91 -20.40 17.66
N GLU A 115 -30.07 -20.18 17.04
CA GLU A 115 -30.35 -19.07 16.14
C GLU A 115 -30.27 -17.69 16.83
N ASN A 116 -30.37 -17.62 18.16
CA ASN A 116 -30.29 -16.37 18.94
C ASN A 116 -28.85 -15.95 19.26
N THR A 117 -27.85 -16.66 18.72
CA THR A 117 -26.43 -16.40 19.01
C THR A 117 -26.01 -14.96 18.72
N PHE A 118 -26.40 -14.41 17.58
CA PHE A 118 -26.07 -13.02 17.23
C PHE A 118 -26.79 -12.02 18.15
N GLU A 119 -28.02 -12.26 18.51
CA GLU A 119 -28.76 -11.41 19.45
C GLU A 119 -28.06 -11.38 20.84
N VAL A 120 -27.57 -12.51 21.29
CA VAL A 120 -26.81 -12.59 22.55
C VAL A 120 -25.51 -11.81 22.45
N LEU A 121 -24.76 -11.93 21.35
CA LEU A 121 -23.51 -11.18 21.11
C LEU A 121 -23.73 -9.66 21.10
N GLU A 122 -24.86 -9.21 20.55
CA GLU A 122 -25.19 -7.79 20.40
C GLU A 122 -25.79 -7.17 21.64
N LYS A 123 -26.79 -7.84 22.23
CA LYS A 123 -27.62 -7.26 23.31
C LYS A 123 -27.24 -7.72 24.71
N ASN A 124 -26.72 -8.95 24.86
CA ASN A 124 -26.50 -9.57 26.15
C ASN A 124 -25.19 -10.36 26.22
N PRO A 125 -24.03 -9.76 25.84
CA PRO A 125 -22.78 -10.49 25.69
C PRO A 125 -22.25 -11.12 26.99
N GLU A 126 -22.64 -10.59 28.16
CA GLU A 126 -22.25 -11.14 29.46
C GLU A 126 -22.73 -12.58 29.66
N LYS A 127 -23.81 -13.01 28.98
CA LYS A 127 -24.30 -14.40 29.04
C LYS A 127 -23.25 -15.39 28.50
N LEU A 128 -22.34 -14.95 27.64
CA LEU A 128 -21.26 -15.80 27.12
C LEU A 128 -20.29 -16.24 28.22
N LEU A 129 -20.22 -15.53 29.36
CA LEU A 129 -19.42 -15.93 30.52
C LEU A 129 -19.89 -17.23 31.18
N GLU A 130 -21.11 -17.67 30.92
CA GLU A 130 -21.64 -18.96 31.37
C GLU A 130 -21.00 -20.15 30.60
N ILE A 131 -20.35 -19.89 29.46
CA ILE A 131 -19.76 -20.92 28.61
C ILE A 131 -18.35 -21.23 29.12
N LYS A 132 -18.09 -22.52 29.34
CA LYS A 132 -16.77 -22.99 29.76
C LYS A 132 -15.68 -22.61 28.77
N GLY A 133 -14.71 -21.83 29.22
CA GLY A 133 -13.58 -21.34 28.43
C GLY A 133 -13.69 -19.86 28.02
N ILE A 134 -14.79 -19.18 28.37
CA ILE A 134 -14.94 -17.74 28.18
C ILE A 134 -14.71 -17.01 29.50
N THR A 135 -13.56 -16.36 29.62
CA THR A 135 -13.21 -15.43 30.70
C THR A 135 -13.62 -14.01 30.30
N ARG A 136 -13.65 -13.05 31.24
CA ARG A 136 -13.89 -11.64 30.92
C ARG A 136 -12.93 -11.09 29.86
N LYS A 137 -11.65 -11.47 29.92
CA LYS A 137 -10.64 -11.11 28.91
C LYS A 137 -11.02 -11.70 27.54
N LYS A 138 -11.38 -12.99 27.52
CA LYS A 138 -11.78 -13.68 26.30
C LYS A 138 -13.07 -13.11 25.71
N LEU A 139 -14.01 -12.71 26.53
CA LEU A 139 -15.23 -12.03 26.11
C LEU A 139 -14.90 -10.70 25.40
N SER A 140 -14.00 -9.90 25.96
CA SER A 140 -13.56 -8.65 25.30
C SER A 140 -12.97 -8.89 23.92
N GLU A 141 -12.08 -9.91 23.78
CA GLU A 141 -11.49 -10.31 22.49
C GLU A 141 -12.56 -10.76 21.47
N ILE A 142 -13.55 -11.53 21.92
CA ILE A 142 -14.68 -12.01 21.08
C ILE A 142 -15.49 -10.81 20.60
N LEU A 143 -15.85 -9.89 21.47
CA LEU A 143 -16.66 -8.72 21.10
C LEU A 143 -15.91 -7.77 20.15
N GLU A 144 -14.61 -7.60 20.35
CA GLU A 144 -13.78 -6.83 19.43
C GLU A 144 -13.73 -7.48 18.04
N GLY A 145 -13.50 -8.81 17.97
CA GLY A 145 -13.53 -9.56 16.73
C GLY A 145 -14.88 -9.53 16.03
N TYR A 146 -15.98 -9.65 16.76
CA TYR A 146 -17.32 -9.58 16.20
C TYR A 146 -17.65 -8.20 15.61
N ARG A 147 -17.35 -7.11 16.35
CA ARG A 147 -17.50 -5.73 15.85
C ARG A 147 -16.63 -5.47 14.62
N GLY A 148 -15.40 -6.00 14.62
CA GLY A 148 -14.53 -5.94 13.46
C GLY A 148 -15.14 -6.62 12.23
N SER A 149 -15.76 -7.78 12.39
CA SER A 149 -16.42 -8.51 11.29
C SER A 149 -17.66 -7.77 10.75
N GLU A 150 -18.41 -7.09 11.60
CA GLU A 150 -19.53 -6.25 11.18
C GLU A 150 -19.04 -5.06 10.34
N THR A 151 -17.99 -4.38 10.81
CA THR A 151 -17.36 -3.29 10.08
C THR A 151 -16.86 -3.77 8.71
N LEU A 152 -16.20 -4.93 8.64
CA LEU A 152 -15.71 -5.50 7.39
C LEU A 152 -16.84 -5.75 6.39
N ARG A 153 -17.97 -6.30 6.85
CA ARG A 153 -19.14 -6.53 6.01
C ARG A 153 -19.71 -5.21 5.46
N GLN A 154 -19.89 -4.20 6.33
CA GLN A 154 -20.36 -2.88 5.92
C GLN A 154 -19.44 -2.25 4.87
N LEU A 155 -18.14 -2.34 5.07
CA LEU A 155 -17.14 -1.85 4.12
C LEU A 155 -17.21 -2.59 2.78
N MET A 156 -17.35 -3.92 2.79
CA MET A 156 -17.49 -4.71 1.56
C MET A 156 -18.75 -4.30 0.77
N VAL A 157 -19.89 -4.16 1.43
CA VAL A 157 -21.13 -3.69 0.79
C VAL A 157 -20.96 -2.31 0.18
N THR A 158 -20.34 -1.40 0.93
CA THR A 158 -20.19 0.00 0.52
C THR A 158 -19.17 0.16 -0.62
N LEU A 159 -18.08 -0.61 -0.61
CA LEU A 159 -16.94 -0.39 -1.50
C LEU A 159 -16.89 -1.32 -2.73
N SER A 160 -17.60 -2.46 -2.69
CA SER A 160 -17.63 -3.40 -3.82
C SER A 160 -18.14 -2.79 -5.14
N PRO A 161 -19.13 -1.87 -5.17
CA PRO A 161 -19.55 -1.22 -6.41
C PRO A 161 -18.47 -0.38 -7.10
N PHE A 162 -17.40 -0.03 -6.37
CA PHE A 162 -16.25 0.73 -6.87
C PHE A 162 -15.07 -0.16 -7.28
N GLY A 163 -15.26 -1.48 -7.31
CA GLY A 163 -14.20 -2.43 -7.64
C GLY A 163 -13.09 -2.54 -6.60
N VAL A 164 -13.35 -2.11 -5.36
CA VAL A 164 -12.41 -2.30 -4.24
C VAL A 164 -12.43 -3.77 -3.85
N THR A 165 -11.27 -4.43 -3.96
CA THR A 165 -11.15 -5.86 -3.67
C THR A 165 -11.24 -6.12 -2.16
N PRO A 166 -11.65 -7.33 -1.72
CA PRO A 166 -11.72 -7.68 -0.31
C PRO A 166 -10.41 -7.46 0.45
N ARG A 167 -9.27 -7.75 -0.17
CA ARG A 167 -7.95 -7.47 0.39
C ARG A 167 -7.76 -5.97 0.70
N LYS A 168 -8.17 -5.11 -0.22
CA LYS A 168 -8.14 -3.65 0.00
C LYS A 168 -9.10 -3.23 1.10
N VAL A 169 -10.26 -3.85 1.20
CA VAL A 169 -11.22 -3.60 2.30
C VAL A 169 -10.60 -4.01 3.64
N ALA A 170 -9.95 -5.17 3.71
CA ALA A 170 -9.23 -5.61 4.91
C ALA A 170 -8.12 -4.63 5.32
N GLN A 171 -7.36 -4.08 4.36
CA GLN A 171 -6.36 -3.04 4.64
C GLN A 171 -6.97 -1.76 5.20
N ILE A 172 -8.14 -1.34 4.71
CA ILE A 172 -8.87 -0.19 5.26
C ILE A 172 -9.25 -0.45 6.72
N GLN A 173 -9.78 -1.64 7.00
CA GLN A 173 -10.15 -2.01 8.36
C GLN A 173 -8.94 -2.15 9.28
N GLU A 174 -7.84 -2.71 8.81
CA GLU A 174 -6.60 -2.81 9.57
C GLU A 174 -6.04 -1.44 9.96
N HIS A 175 -6.12 -0.47 9.03
CA HIS A 175 -5.59 0.88 9.24
C HIS A 175 -6.49 1.76 10.12
N PHE A 176 -7.81 1.72 9.91
CA PHE A 176 -8.76 2.62 10.58
C PHE A 176 -9.64 1.91 11.63
N GLY A 177 -9.60 0.59 11.73
CA GLY A 177 -10.42 -0.17 12.64
C GLY A 177 -11.92 0.09 12.45
N ASN A 178 -12.64 0.16 13.55
CA ASN A 178 -14.10 0.41 13.55
C ASN A 178 -14.47 1.83 13.11
N ALA A 179 -13.52 2.75 12.98
CA ALA A 179 -13.77 4.10 12.48
C ALA A 179 -13.86 4.16 10.94
N ALA A 180 -13.46 3.11 10.23
CA ALA A 180 -13.41 3.07 8.77
C ALA A 180 -14.71 3.50 8.07
N PRO A 181 -15.93 3.07 8.47
CA PRO A 181 -17.16 3.52 7.84
C PRO A 181 -17.39 5.03 7.97
N LEU A 182 -17.09 5.60 9.14
CA LEU A 182 -17.22 7.05 9.39
C LEU A 182 -16.18 7.84 8.58
N ILE A 183 -14.97 7.31 8.40
CA ILE A 183 -13.92 7.92 7.59
C ILE A 183 -14.34 7.96 6.12
N ILE A 184 -14.84 6.85 5.58
CA ILE A 184 -15.34 6.80 4.20
C ILE A 184 -16.49 7.80 4.02
N GLN A 185 -17.37 7.91 5.00
CA GLN A 185 -18.51 8.82 4.94
C GLN A 185 -18.12 10.29 5.08
N ASN A 186 -17.20 10.64 5.97
CA ASN A 186 -16.91 12.03 6.33
C ASN A 186 -15.62 12.57 5.71
N THR A 187 -14.60 11.75 5.58
CA THR A 187 -13.25 12.14 5.14
C THR A 187 -12.64 11.08 4.21
N PRO A 188 -13.30 10.72 3.09
CA PRO A 188 -12.92 9.58 2.25
C PRO A 188 -11.49 9.68 1.71
N PHE A 189 -10.96 10.87 1.49
CA PHE A 189 -9.59 11.06 0.99
C PHE A 189 -8.50 10.65 1.99
N ARG A 190 -8.86 10.38 3.26
CA ARG A 190 -7.94 9.73 4.18
C ARG A 190 -7.57 8.30 3.76
N LEU A 191 -8.36 7.68 2.91
CA LEU A 191 -7.99 6.39 2.31
C LEU A 191 -6.67 6.47 1.53
N CYS A 192 -6.28 7.66 1.04
CA CYS A 192 -4.99 7.87 0.38
C CYS A 192 -3.78 7.70 1.33
N GLU A 193 -3.98 7.65 2.65
CA GLU A 193 -2.94 7.32 3.64
C GLU A 193 -2.50 5.84 3.52
N ILE A 194 -3.34 4.99 2.92
CA ILE A 194 -3.10 3.55 2.80
C ILE A 194 -2.33 3.27 1.49
N PRO A 195 -1.22 2.53 1.51
CA PRO A 195 -0.51 2.13 0.30
C PRO A 195 -1.43 1.42 -0.71
N GLY A 196 -1.41 1.89 -1.96
CA GLY A 196 -2.27 1.35 -3.03
C GLY A 196 -3.66 1.97 -3.14
N PHE A 197 -4.00 2.96 -2.30
CA PHE A 197 -5.17 3.82 -2.45
C PHE A 197 -4.77 5.22 -2.91
N GLY A 198 -4.50 5.38 -4.20
CA GLY A 198 -4.26 6.69 -4.78
C GLY A 198 -5.55 7.49 -5.01
N PHE A 199 -5.40 8.79 -5.29
CA PHE A 199 -6.51 9.72 -5.58
C PHE A 199 -7.49 9.16 -6.62
N LEU A 200 -6.99 8.59 -7.72
CA LEU A 200 -7.81 8.04 -8.81
C LEU A 200 -8.71 6.88 -8.36
N THR A 201 -8.33 6.16 -7.32
CA THR A 201 -9.17 5.09 -6.72
C THR A 201 -10.17 5.67 -5.73
N VAL A 202 -9.77 6.67 -4.95
CA VAL A 202 -10.57 7.22 -3.86
C VAL A 202 -11.61 8.24 -4.34
N ASP A 203 -11.29 9.04 -5.35
CA ASP A 203 -12.20 10.07 -5.88
C ASP A 203 -13.57 9.53 -6.33
N PRO A 204 -13.67 8.43 -7.11
CA PRO A 204 -14.95 7.82 -7.43
C PRO A 204 -15.74 7.34 -6.20
N ILE A 205 -15.05 6.83 -5.17
CA ILE A 205 -15.67 6.40 -3.91
C ILE A 205 -16.26 7.62 -3.19
N ALA A 206 -15.48 8.70 -3.06
CA ALA A 206 -15.88 9.93 -2.41
C ALA A 206 -17.09 10.58 -3.11
N VAL A 207 -17.02 10.73 -4.43
CA VAL A 207 -18.09 11.37 -5.23
C VAL A 207 -19.42 10.61 -5.09
N LYS A 208 -19.39 9.26 -5.17
CA LYS A 208 -20.64 8.47 -5.08
C LYS A 208 -21.12 8.26 -3.65
N ALA A 209 -20.22 8.10 -2.67
CA ALA A 209 -20.63 7.83 -1.28
C ALA A 209 -21.29 9.04 -0.61
N LYS A 210 -20.97 10.27 -1.02
CA LYS A 210 -21.40 11.48 -0.32
C LYS A 210 -22.02 12.59 -1.18
N ASN A 211 -22.22 12.39 -2.48
CA ASN A 211 -22.63 13.50 -3.37
C ASN A 211 -21.70 14.73 -3.23
N PHE A 212 -20.39 14.49 -3.16
CA PHE A 212 -19.39 15.55 -3.05
C PHE A 212 -19.55 16.55 -4.19
N LYS A 213 -19.55 17.82 -3.85
CA LYS A 213 -19.49 18.87 -4.87
C LYS A 213 -18.16 18.76 -5.62
N PRO A 214 -18.15 19.07 -6.92
CA PRO A 214 -16.92 19.01 -7.71
C PRO A 214 -15.77 19.84 -7.12
N ASP A 215 -16.12 21.00 -6.54
CA ASP A 215 -15.25 22.00 -5.96
C ASP A 215 -15.06 21.87 -4.44
N GLU A 216 -15.39 20.70 -3.86
CA GLU A 216 -15.18 20.45 -2.43
C GLU A 216 -13.70 20.62 -2.05
N PRO A 217 -13.36 21.48 -1.07
CA PRO A 217 -11.98 21.77 -0.71
C PRO A 217 -11.15 20.52 -0.39
N MET A 218 -11.74 19.52 0.28
CA MET A 218 -11.06 18.27 0.61
C MET A 218 -10.67 17.47 -0.65
N ARG A 219 -11.54 17.44 -1.67
CA ARG A 219 -11.27 16.81 -2.96
C ARG A 219 -10.12 17.50 -3.68
N ILE A 220 -10.15 18.83 -3.71
CA ILE A 220 -9.11 19.64 -4.37
C ILE A 220 -7.76 19.47 -3.67
N LYS A 221 -7.72 19.52 -2.33
CA LYS A 221 -6.50 19.30 -1.54
C LYS A 221 -5.90 17.91 -1.81
N ALA A 222 -6.71 16.87 -1.85
CA ALA A 222 -6.26 15.52 -2.17
C ALA A 222 -5.71 15.41 -3.61
N ALA A 223 -6.33 16.10 -4.56
CA ALA A 223 -5.84 16.17 -5.94
C ALA A 223 -4.47 16.89 -6.02
N ILE A 224 -4.31 18.00 -5.31
CA ILE A 224 -3.01 18.71 -5.25
C ILE A 224 -1.93 17.81 -4.66
N LEU A 225 -2.20 17.11 -3.55
CA LEU A 225 -1.25 16.16 -2.95
C LEU A 225 -0.87 15.04 -3.92
N HIS A 226 -1.82 14.54 -4.67
CA HIS A 226 -1.57 13.52 -5.70
C HIS A 226 -0.62 14.03 -6.78
N ILE A 227 -0.90 15.20 -7.35
CA ILE A 227 -0.05 15.84 -8.38
C ILE A 227 1.37 16.09 -7.85
N MET A 228 1.50 16.55 -6.62
CA MET A 228 2.80 16.77 -5.99
C MET A 228 3.56 15.45 -5.80
N SER A 229 2.88 14.39 -5.39
CA SER A 229 3.48 13.06 -5.23
C SER A 229 3.87 12.43 -6.58
N GLU A 230 3.09 12.63 -7.64
CA GLU A 230 3.47 12.22 -9.00
C GLU A 230 4.73 12.95 -9.46
N ALA A 231 4.80 14.27 -9.24
CA ALA A 231 5.98 15.07 -9.58
C ALA A 231 7.24 14.59 -8.84
N GLU A 232 7.12 14.19 -7.56
CA GLU A 232 8.22 13.55 -6.83
C GLU A 232 8.66 12.23 -7.49
N GLY A 233 7.71 11.42 -7.93
CA GLY A 233 7.98 10.20 -8.71
C GLY A 233 8.69 10.46 -10.05
N GLU A 234 8.44 11.62 -10.67
CA GLU A 234 9.12 12.12 -11.86
C GLU A 234 10.52 12.72 -11.55
N GLY A 235 10.86 12.88 -10.28
CA GLY A 235 12.14 13.45 -9.82
C GLY A 235 12.11 14.94 -9.53
N HIS A 236 10.94 15.55 -9.45
CA HIS A 236 10.77 16.96 -9.10
C HIS A 236 10.48 17.12 -7.61
N LEU A 237 11.24 17.96 -6.90
CA LEU A 237 10.98 18.24 -5.48
C LEU A 237 9.90 19.31 -5.30
N TYR A 238 9.70 20.16 -6.28
CA TYR A 238 8.70 21.24 -6.27
C TYR A 238 8.03 21.39 -7.64
N LEU A 239 6.91 22.07 -7.64
CA LEU A 239 6.24 22.58 -8.82
C LEU A 239 5.99 24.08 -8.70
N THR A 240 5.89 24.77 -9.82
CA THR A 240 5.44 26.15 -9.87
C THR A 240 3.93 26.25 -9.63
N CYS A 241 3.44 27.43 -9.24
CA CYS A 241 2.00 27.67 -9.08
C CYS A 241 1.22 27.34 -10.36
N GLU A 242 1.74 27.72 -11.51
CA GLU A 242 1.11 27.47 -12.81
C GLU A 242 1.00 25.97 -13.12
N GLU A 243 2.04 25.20 -12.85
CA GLU A 243 2.04 23.75 -13.04
C GLU A 243 1.04 23.05 -12.12
N ILE A 244 0.98 23.44 -10.84
CA ILE A 244 0.00 22.88 -9.90
C ILE A 244 -1.41 23.17 -10.38
N LEU A 245 -1.72 24.41 -10.74
CA LEU A 245 -3.04 24.79 -11.22
C LEU A 245 -3.42 24.01 -12.46
N LYS A 246 -2.54 23.96 -13.46
CA LYS A 246 -2.76 23.29 -14.72
C LYS A 246 -2.96 21.77 -14.54
N ARG A 247 -2.04 21.10 -13.83
CA ARG A 247 -2.10 19.64 -13.61
C ARG A 247 -3.32 19.26 -12.78
N THR A 248 -3.64 20.03 -11.72
CA THR A 248 -4.80 19.78 -10.85
C THR A 248 -6.11 20.02 -11.60
N ALA A 249 -6.22 21.10 -12.39
CA ALA A 249 -7.41 21.36 -13.19
C ALA A 249 -7.65 20.26 -14.23
N LEU A 250 -6.61 19.78 -14.90
CA LEU A 250 -6.71 18.65 -15.83
C LEU A 250 -7.20 17.39 -15.13
N LEU A 251 -6.67 17.06 -13.95
CA LEU A 251 -7.05 15.89 -13.18
C LEU A 251 -8.52 15.96 -12.75
N LEU A 252 -8.95 17.08 -12.15
CA LEU A 252 -10.30 17.23 -11.60
C LEU A 252 -11.39 17.39 -12.65
N ASN A 253 -11.06 17.97 -13.80
CA ASN A 253 -12.01 18.26 -14.88
C ASN A 253 -11.99 17.24 -16.02
N HIS A 254 -11.24 16.16 -15.89
CA HIS A 254 -11.13 15.11 -16.92
C HIS A 254 -12.47 14.46 -17.27
N LYS A 255 -13.35 14.28 -16.26
CA LYS A 255 -14.71 13.77 -16.47
C LYS A 255 -15.70 14.93 -16.40
N LYS A 256 -16.29 15.31 -17.53
CA LYS A 256 -17.31 16.38 -17.63
C LYS A 256 -18.56 16.14 -16.76
N GLU A 257 -18.78 14.91 -16.33
CA GLU A 257 -19.95 14.51 -15.52
C GLU A 257 -19.93 15.09 -14.09
N THR A 258 -18.77 15.49 -13.57
CA THR A 258 -18.63 15.98 -12.19
C THR A 258 -18.72 17.50 -12.05
N GLY A 259 -18.92 18.23 -13.14
CA GLY A 259 -18.87 19.71 -13.15
C GLY A 259 -17.44 20.25 -13.18
N LEU A 260 -17.30 21.52 -13.59
CA LEU A 260 -15.99 22.18 -13.72
C LEU A 260 -15.54 22.75 -12.38
N VAL A 261 -14.33 22.41 -11.96
CA VAL A 261 -13.66 23.01 -10.80
C VAL A 261 -12.93 24.30 -11.29
N PRO A 262 -13.31 25.48 -10.80
CA PRO A 262 -12.69 26.70 -11.23
C PRO A 262 -11.27 26.83 -10.65
N GLU A 263 -10.38 27.45 -11.39
CA GLU A 263 -8.97 27.67 -10.99
C GLU A 263 -8.86 28.38 -9.64
N ARG A 264 -9.77 29.31 -9.36
CA ARG A 264 -9.84 30.02 -8.08
C ARG A 264 -9.99 29.06 -6.91
N ALA A 265 -10.85 28.04 -7.02
CA ALA A 265 -11.03 27.05 -5.94
C ALA A 265 -9.75 26.24 -5.68
N ILE A 266 -9.00 25.91 -6.75
CA ILE A 266 -7.70 25.21 -6.62
C ILE A 266 -6.69 26.12 -5.92
N ARG A 267 -6.64 27.39 -6.27
CA ARG A 267 -5.76 28.39 -5.65
C ARG A 267 -6.10 28.62 -4.17
N ASP A 268 -7.38 28.70 -3.85
CA ASP A 268 -7.84 28.90 -2.47
C ASP A 268 -7.50 27.66 -1.60
N ALA A 269 -7.72 26.45 -2.12
CA ALA A 269 -7.33 25.19 -1.45
C ALA A 269 -5.81 25.11 -1.23
N GLY A 270 -4.99 25.43 -2.24
CA GLY A 270 -3.54 25.50 -2.11
C GLY A 270 -3.08 26.50 -1.04
N ASN A 271 -3.68 27.66 -0.99
CA ASN A 271 -3.40 28.66 0.05
C ASN A 271 -3.74 28.16 1.46
N GLU A 272 -4.84 27.41 1.62
CA GLU A 272 -5.16 26.78 2.90
C GLU A 272 -4.14 25.72 3.30
N MET A 273 -3.67 24.90 2.36
CA MET A 273 -2.64 23.89 2.60
C MET A 273 -1.32 24.50 3.08
N ILE A 274 -1.01 25.71 2.65
CA ILE A 274 0.17 26.43 3.11
C ILE A 274 -0.07 27.06 4.49
N ARG A 275 -1.18 27.80 4.65
CA ARG A 275 -1.39 28.67 5.82
C ARG A 275 -1.97 27.96 7.03
N LYS A 276 -2.85 26.99 6.82
CA LYS A 276 -3.57 26.28 7.89
C LYS A 276 -3.04 24.88 8.11
N ASP A 277 -2.94 24.09 7.04
CA ASP A 277 -2.62 22.67 7.14
C ASP A 277 -1.11 22.45 7.29
N GLY A 278 -0.29 23.35 6.74
CA GLY A 278 1.16 23.25 6.73
C GLY A 278 1.69 22.03 5.95
N THR A 279 0.89 21.51 5.01
CA THR A 279 1.25 20.36 4.17
C THR A 279 2.07 20.77 2.96
N LEU A 280 1.88 21.99 2.47
CA LEU A 280 2.69 22.62 1.43
C LEU A 280 3.55 23.74 2.00
N VAL A 281 4.74 23.90 1.43
CA VAL A 281 5.68 24.99 1.72
C VAL A 281 5.96 25.73 0.42
N CYS A 282 5.92 27.07 0.47
CA CYS A 282 6.33 27.92 -0.65
C CYS A 282 7.70 28.53 -0.35
N SER A 283 8.68 28.29 -1.22
CA SER A 283 10.02 28.87 -1.15
C SER A 283 10.52 29.18 -2.55
N ASP A 284 11.05 30.38 -2.74
CA ASP A 284 11.66 30.85 -4.00
C ASP A 284 10.80 30.62 -5.25
N GLY A 285 9.45 30.79 -5.10
CA GLY A 285 8.48 30.59 -6.19
C GLY A 285 8.13 29.12 -6.48
N GLY A 286 8.75 28.17 -5.78
CA GLY A 286 8.42 26.74 -5.82
C GLY A 286 7.50 26.33 -4.66
N PHE A 287 6.62 25.38 -4.92
CA PHE A 287 5.73 24.77 -3.94
C PHE A 287 6.17 23.32 -3.73
N TYR A 288 6.46 22.98 -2.48
CA TYR A 288 6.96 21.69 -2.04
C TYR A 288 5.96 20.96 -1.16
N LEU A 289 6.00 19.64 -1.16
CA LEU A 289 5.51 18.89 0.00
C LEU A 289 6.44 19.18 1.21
N LYS A 290 5.86 19.36 2.38
CA LYS A 290 6.63 19.72 3.59
C LYS A 290 7.82 18.81 3.87
N ASN A 291 7.60 17.49 3.72
CA ASN A 291 8.66 16.50 3.98
C ASN A 291 9.83 16.65 3.01
N SER A 292 9.55 16.87 1.73
CA SER A 292 10.56 17.04 0.68
C SER A 292 11.34 18.34 0.85
N PHE A 293 10.66 19.43 1.23
CA PHE A 293 11.32 20.68 1.60
C PHE A 293 12.26 20.51 2.80
N CYS A 294 11.79 19.86 3.86
CA CYS A 294 12.61 19.59 5.03
C CYS A 294 13.82 18.70 4.71
N ALA A 295 13.64 17.71 3.84
CA ALA A 295 14.71 16.82 3.41
C ALA A 295 15.77 17.56 2.59
N GLU A 296 15.36 18.41 1.63
CA GLU A 296 16.27 19.25 0.83
C GLU A 296 17.06 20.21 1.72
N LEU A 297 16.36 20.93 2.61
CA LEU A 297 17.00 21.88 3.54
C LEU A 297 17.98 21.17 4.48
N GLY A 298 17.59 20.00 5.01
CA GLY A 298 18.45 19.18 5.88
C GLY A 298 19.70 18.66 5.15
N ALA A 299 19.55 18.22 3.91
CA ALA A 299 20.66 17.82 3.06
C ALA A 299 21.61 19.00 2.78
N ALA A 300 21.05 20.16 2.39
CA ALA A 300 21.83 21.36 2.14
C ALA A 300 22.61 21.80 3.39
N ALA A 301 21.96 21.86 4.55
CA ALA A 301 22.60 22.21 5.81
C ALA A 301 23.73 21.22 6.20
N SER A 302 23.55 19.93 5.93
CA SER A 302 24.57 18.92 6.19
C SER A 302 25.77 19.07 5.24
N LEU A 303 25.52 19.32 3.96
CA LEU A 303 26.58 19.57 2.97
C LEU A 303 27.37 20.83 3.32
N VAL A 304 26.71 21.92 3.71
CA VAL A 304 27.39 23.17 4.14
C VAL A 304 28.28 22.90 5.36
N LYS A 305 27.80 22.13 6.35
CA LYS A 305 28.64 21.74 7.52
C LYS A 305 29.88 20.95 7.10
N LEU A 306 29.77 20.05 6.13
CA LEU A 306 30.92 19.30 5.60
C LEU A 306 31.89 20.24 4.89
N ILE A 307 31.40 21.13 4.03
CA ILE A 307 32.24 22.09 3.27
C ILE A 307 33.03 22.99 4.23
N LEU A 308 32.38 23.49 5.29
CA LEU A 308 33.01 24.36 6.28
C LEU A 308 34.08 23.67 7.14
N ARG A 309 34.09 22.34 7.23
CA ARG A 309 35.15 21.60 7.93
C ARG A 309 36.52 21.69 7.24
N GLY A 310 36.51 22.08 5.98
CA GLY A 310 37.75 22.13 5.16
C GLY A 310 38.26 20.75 4.74
N GLY A 311 39.01 20.69 3.65
CA GLY A 311 39.69 19.47 3.21
C GLY A 311 41.12 19.43 3.73
N THR A 312 41.64 18.24 3.89
CA THR A 312 43.06 18.01 4.18
C THR A 312 43.81 17.78 2.86
N GLN A 313 44.79 18.61 2.55
CA GLN A 313 45.69 18.34 1.42
C GLN A 313 46.58 17.15 1.77
N SER A 314 46.50 16.07 1.02
CA SER A 314 47.44 14.95 1.12
C SER A 314 48.33 14.92 -0.13
N TYR A 315 49.57 15.28 0.05
CA TYR A 315 50.60 15.24 -1.03
C TYR A 315 50.92 13.81 -1.48
N GLN A 316 50.47 12.79 -0.79
CA GLN A 316 50.75 11.38 -1.05
C GLN A 316 49.78 10.70 -2.02
N VAL A 317 48.59 11.29 -2.26
CA VAL A 317 47.51 10.65 -3.03
C VAL A 317 47.96 10.30 -4.46
N ASP A 318 48.72 11.16 -5.13
CA ASP A 318 49.17 10.92 -6.51
C ASP A 318 50.13 9.73 -6.63
N SER A 319 51.05 9.57 -5.67
CA SER A 319 51.97 8.42 -5.61
C SER A 319 51.22 7.12 -5.31
N ILE A 320 50.19 7.17 -4.45
CA ILE A 320 49.35 6.02 -4.12
C ILE A 320 48.52 5.60 -5.34
N ILE A 321 47.87 6.54 -6.05
CA ILE A 321 47.16 6.27 -7.29
C ILE A 321 48.08 5.57 -8.30
N SER A 322 49.31 6.07 -8.47
CA SER A 322 50.28 5.49 -9.40
C SER A 322 50.69 4.06 -9.02
N SER A 323 50.76 3.76 -7.72
CA SER A 323 51.05 2.42 -7.22
C SER A 323 49.84 1.46 -7.45
N ILE A 324 48.64 1.93 -7.24
CA ILE A 324 47.40 1.14 -7.48
C ILE A 324 47.26 0.84 -8.98
N GLN A 325 47.48 1.83 -9.87
CA GLN A 325 47.44 1.62 -11.33
C GLN A 325 48.39 0.50 -11.77
N LYS A 326 49.60 0.47 -11.21
CA LYS A 326 50.57 -0.59 -11.51
C LYS A 326 50.13 -1.95 -11.00
N LYS A 327 49.57 -2.01 -9.80
CA LYS A 327 49.12 -3.24 -9.15
C LYS A 327 47.91 -3.82 -9.90
N GLU A 328 46.92 -2.99 -10.18
CA GLU A 328 45.65 -3.41 -10.81
C GLU A 328 45.72 -3.48 -12.34
N LYS A 329 46.84 -3.03 -12.93
CA LYS A 329 47.04 -2.91 -14.39
C LYS A 329 45.93 -2.09 -15.09
N ILE A 330 45.40 -1.07 -14.39
CA ILE A 330 44.40 -0.15 -14.88
C ILE A 330 45.01 1.22 -15.10
N LEU A 331 44.84 1.80 -16.30
CA LEU A 331 45.25 3.15 -16.61
C LEU A 331 44.05 4.10 -16.49
N LEU A 332 44.13 5.05 -15.56
CA LEU A 332 43.18 6.12 -15.44
C LEU A 332 43.44 7.20 -16.48
N ASN A 333 42.38 7.74 -17.08
CA ASN A 333 42.52 8.94 -17.89
C ASN A 333 42.71 10.20 -17.01
N ALA A 334 43.12 11.31 -17.60
CA ALA A 334 43.43 12.54 -16.87
C ALA A 334 42.26 13.05 -16.01
N ARG A 335 41.04 12.97 -16.52
CA ARG A 335 39.84 13.42 -15.78
C ARG A 335 39.48 12.50 -14.61
N GLN A 336 39.64 11.20 -14.76
CA GLN A 336 39.45 10.24 -13.67
C GLN A 336 40.46 10.50 -12.55
N LYS A 337 41.72 10.65 -12.91
CA LYS A 337 42.80 10.97 -11.95
C LYS A 337 42.51 12.29 -11.22
N GLU A 338 42.09 13.32 -11.94
CA GLU A 338 41.68 14.61 -11.36
C GLU A 338 40.50 14.45 -10.39
N GLY A 339 39.46 13.67 -10.76
CA GLY A 339 38.29 13.41 -9.91
C GLY A 339 38.68 12.73 -8.60
N ILE A 340 39.55 11.72 -8.65
CA ILE A 340 40.07 11.03 -7.47
C ILE A 340 40.88 11.98 -6.60
N LEU A 341 41.77 12.79 -7.16
CA LEU A 341 42.57 13.77 -6.43
C LEU A 341 41.69 14.79 -5.72
N LYS A 342 40.63 15.29 -6.39
CA LYS A 342 39.66 16.22 -5.81
C LYS A 342 38.87 15.61 -4.66
N ALA A 343 38.57 14.30 -4.70
CA ALA A 343 37.89 13.62 -3.61
C ALA A 343 38.67 13.65 -2.28
N PHE A 344 40.00 13.78 -2.33
CA PHE A 344 40.87 13.94 -1.15
C PHE A 344 41.20 15.40 -0.83
N GLN A 345 40.99 16.28 -1.78
CA GLN A 345 41.25 17.72 -1.59
C GLN A 345 40.04 18.44 -0.97
N TYR A 346 38.83 18.01 -1.29
CA TYR A 346 37.59 18.64 -0.87
C TYR A 346 36.73 17.72 -0.02
N PRO A 347 36.06 18.22 1.04
CA PRO A 347 35.21 17.42 1.90
C PRO A 347 33.96 16.87 1.19
N VAL A 348 33.55 17.51 0.09
CA VAL A 348 32.44 17.08 -0.76
C VAL A 348 32.89 17.15 -2.20
N THR A 349 32.75 16.03 -2.91
CA THR A 349 33.11 15.94 -4.34
C THR A 349 31.97 15.25 -5.11
N ILE A 350 31.60 15.83 -6.24
CA ILE A 350 30.58 15.28 -7.14
C ILE A 350 31.27 14.82 -8.42
N ILE A 351 31.20 13.51 -8.69
CA ILE A 351 31.73 12.90 -9.91
C ILE A 351 30.56 12.56 -10.83
N THR A 352 30.49 13.24 -11.98
CA THR A 352 29.45 13.02 -12.99
C THR A 352 30.02 12.39 -14.25
N GLY A 353 29.15 11.75 -15.02
CA GLY A 353 29.54 11.17 -16.31
C GLY A 353 28.48 10.20 -16.86
N GLY A 354 28.50 10.00 -18.16
CA GLY A 354 27.58 9.06 -18.83
C GLY A 354 27.77 7.60 -18.39
N PRO A 355 26.88 6.70 -18.77
CA PRO A 355 27.01 5.27 -18.51
C PRO A 355 28.29 4.72 -19.16
N GLY A 356 28.96 3.79 -18.49
CA GLY A 356 30.18 3.15 -18.99
C GLY A 356 31.47 4.01 -18.96
N ARG A 357 31.46 5.21 -18.37
CA ARG A 357 32.62 6.11 -18.32
C ARG A 357 33.56 5.85 -17.13
N GLY A 358 33.42 4.73 -16.42
CA GLY A 358 34.37 4.32 -15.38
C GLY A 358 34.11 4.91 -13.98
N LYS A 359 32.95 5.51 -13.71
CA LYS A 359 32.64 6.05 -12.37
C LYS A 359 32.80 5.04 -11.22
N THR A 360 32.50 3.78 -11.46
CA THR A 360 32.68 2.71 -10.46
C THR A 360 34.15 2.43 -10.23
N THR A 361 35.01 2.55 -11.28
CA THR A 361 36.43 2.46 -11.16
C THR A 361 37.01 3.61 -10.34
N ASP A 362 36.50 4.83 -10.55
CA ASP A 362 36.95 6.00 -9.78
C ASP A 362 36.60 5.81 -8.28
N ILE A 363 35.43 5.30 -7.96
CA ILE A 363 35.01 4.97 -6.56
C ILE A 363 35.95 3.89 -5.97
N SER A 364 36.26 2.81 -6.71
CA SER A 364 37.21 1.77 -6.28
C SER A 364 38.56 2.36 -5.91
N PHE A 365 39.11 3.22 -6.77
CA PHE A 365 40.39 3.89 -6.49
C PHE A 365 40.31 4.79 -5.26
N ILE A 366 39.23 5.58 -5.09
CA ILE A 366 39.04 6.42 -3.90
C ILE A 366 39.08 5.56 -2.64
N ILE A 367 38.36 4.45 -2.63
CA ILE A 367 38.29 3.53 -1.49
C ILE A 367 39.65 2.91 -1.19
N GLU A 368 40.40 2.47 -2.22
CA GLU A 368 41.72 1.90 -2.03
C GLU A 368 42.72 2.93 -1.49
N VAL A 369 42.69 4.15 -2.01
CA VAL A 369 43.52 5.24 -1.51
C VAL A 369 43.18 5.54 -0.06
N GLU A 370 41.88 5.63 0.30
CA GLU A 370 41.45 5.89 1.66
C GLU A 370 41.93 4.80 2.63
N LYS A 371 41.81 3.52 2.25
CA LYS A 371 42.29 2.38 3.06
C LYS A 371 43.82 2.40 3.28
N ILE A 372 44.57 2.93 2.32
CA ILE A 372 46.00 3.07 2.46
C ILE A 372 46.38 4.23 3.38
N LEU A 373 45.69 5.36 3.25
CA LEU A 373 45.95 6.56 4.04
C LEU A 373 45.45 6.38 5.49
N HIS A 374 44.30 5.78 5.65
CA HIS A 374 43.61 5.65 6.94
C HIS A 374 43.13 4.21 7.17
N LYS A 375 44.01 3.37 7.77
CA LYS A 375 43.76 1.92 7.97
C LYS A 375 42.46 1.57 8.70
N ASN A 376 41.94 2.48 9.52
CA ASN A 376 40.73 2.28 10.33
C ASN A 376 39.57 3.18 9.88
N ALA A 377 39.61 3.70 8.64
CA ALA A 377 38.52 4.53 8.15
C ALA A 377 37.25 3.71 7.99
N GLU A 378 36.15 4.23 8.49
CA GLU A 378 34.81 3.69 8.25
C GLU A 378 34.31 4.23 6.92
N ILE A 379 34.10 3.34 5.94
CA ILE A 379 33.64 3.69 4.60
C ILE A 379 32.23 3.16 4.42
N LEU A 380 31.27 4.06 4.20
CA LEU A 380 29.89 3.73 3.93
C LEU A 380 29.58 3.94 2.44
N LEU A 381 29.03 2.91 1.82
CA LEU A 381 28.57 2.96 0.43
C LEU A 381 27.05 2.94 0.40
N CYS A 382 26.45 3.87 -0.34
CA CYS A 382 24.99 3.96 -0.48
C CYS A 382 24.60 4.00 -1.95
N ALA A 383 23.50 3.33 -2.29
CA ALA A 383 22.93 3.35 -3.65
C ALA A 383 21.41 3.38 -3.60
N PRO A 384 20.74 4.07 -4.53
CA PRO A 384 19.29 4.21 -4.55
C PRO A 384 18.54 2.91 -4.90
N THR A 385 19.21 1.91 -5.47
CA THR A 385 18.61 0.63 -5.87
C THR A 385 19.47 -0.55 -5.41
N GLY A 386 18.82 -1.68 -5.08
CA GLY A 386 19.51 -2.90 -4.69
C GLY A 386 20.47 -3.44 -5.77
N ARG A 387 20.15 -3.24 -7.05
CA ARG A 387 21.06 -3.61 -8.16
C ARG A 387 22.33 -2.76 -8.19
N ALA A 388 22.19 -1.46 -8.00
CA ALA A 388 23.34 -0.54 -7.93
C ALA A 388 24.19 -0.83 -6.68
N ARG A 389 23.55 -1.13 -5.54
CA ARG A 389 24.21 -1.53 -4.30
C ARG A 389 25.08 -2.78 -4.50
N ARG A 390 24.50 -3.86 -5.06
CA ARG A 390 25.26 -5.09 -5.34
C ARG A 390 26.47 -4.83 -6.24
N ARG A 391 26.25 -4.09 -7.34
CA ARG A 391 27.34 -3.75 -8.26
C ARG A 391 28.47 -2.95 -7.59
N MET A 392 28.12 -2.02 -6.69
CA MET A 392 29.12 -1.29 -5.92
C MET A 392 29.90 -2.21 -4.98
N SER A 393 29.21 -3.04 -4.19
CA SER A 393 29.85 -4.02 -3.31
C SER A 393 30.79 -4.97 -4.08
N ASP A 394 30.35 -5.50 -5.22
CA ASP A 394 31.14 -6.41 -6.03
C ASP A 394 32.44 -5.76 -6.61
N CYS A 395 32.33 -4.48 -6.98
CA CYS A 395 33.48 -3.75 -7.56
C CYS A 395 34.44 -3.20 -6.51
N THR A 396 34.03 -2.99 -5.28
CA THR A 396 34.83 -2.29 -4.25
C THR A 396 35.26 -3.19 -3.11
N ALA A 397 34.76 -4.44 -3.06
CA ALA A 397 34.92 -5.36 -1.92
C ALA A 397 34.56 -4.73 -0.56
N CYS A 398 33.65 -3.73 -0.57
CA CYS A 398 33.08 -3.09 0.61
C CYS A 398 31.59 -3.35 0.66
N PRO A 399 31.00 -3.62 1.84
CA PRO A 399 29.56 -3.72 1.98
C PRO A 399 28.90 -2.37 1.66
N ALA A 400 27.82 -2.40 0.86
CA ALA A 400 27.05 -1.23 0.45
C ALA A 400 25.59 -1.34 0.93
#